data_d3bceca177bf3522a300237103698580
#
_entry.id   d3bceca177bf3522a300237103698580
#
_cell.length_a   1.000
_cell.length_b   1.000
_cell.length_c   1.000
_cell.angle_alpha   90.00
_cell.angle_beta   90.00
_cell.angle_gamma   90.00
#
_symmetry.space_group_name_H-M   'P 1'
#
loop_
_entity.id
_entity.type
_entity.pdbx_description
1 polymer ?
#
loop_
_entity_poly.entity_id
_entity_poly.type
_entity_poly.pdbx_seq_one_letter_code
_entity_poly.pdbx_strand_id
1 'polypeptide(L)'
;KEGEFVAIMGPSGCGKSTLLNILGLLDNPTGGSYRLLDQEVGGLKEKERTAFRKGNIGFVFQSFNLIDELSVAENVELPLIYMGVKPSERKERVKKMLDRMNISHRAGHFPQQLSGGQQQRVAIARALVSNPKLILADEPTGNLDSKNGQEVMTLLKELHQEGTTIIMVTHSQHDASYASRTICLFDGKIVTDVKS
;
A
#
# COMPACT_ATOMS: atom_id res chain seq x y z
N LYS A 1 14.46 -2.64 -5.20
CA LYS A 1 14.92 -3.99 -4.82
C LYS A 1 14.04 -4.52 -3.72
N GLU A 2 14.10 -5.85 -3.49
CA GLU A 2 13.40 -6.45 -2.34
C GLU A 2 13.93 -5.85 -1.04
N GLY A 3 13.03 -5.55 -0.10
CA GLY A 3 13.36 -4.94 1.19
C GLY A 3 13.71 -3.45 1.13
N GLU A 4 13.58 -2.75 0.00
CA GLU A 4 13.76 -1.29 -0.04
C GLU A 4 12.47 -0.55 0.36
N PHE A 5 12.63 0.59 1.02
CA PHE A 5 11.57 1.58 1.16
C PHE A 5 11.91 2.78 0.25
N VAL A 6 11.14 2.94 -0.81
CA VAL A 6 11.37 3.99 -1.82
C VAL A 6 10.27 5.03 -1.74
N ALA A 7 10.66 6.30 -1.64
CA ALA A 7 9.76 7.44 -1.81
C ALA A 7 9.85 7.98 -3.26
N ILE A 8 8.72 8.18 -3.90
CA ILE A 8 8.61 8.84 -5.20
C ILE A 8 8.01 10.22 -4.96
N MET A 9 8.79 11.25 -5.26
CA MET A 9 8.42 12.65 -5.10
C MET A 9 8.30 13.38 -6.42
N GLY A 10 7.62 14.51 -6.41
CA GLY A 10 7.51 15.41 -7.56
C GLY A 10 6.25 16.27 -7.49
N PRO A 11 6.15 17.34 -8.32
CA PRO A 11 5.01 18.22 -8.35
C PRO A 11 3.71 17.48 -8.76
N SER A 12 2.56 18.11 -8.51
CA SER A 12 1.28 17.59 -8.99
C SER A 12 1.29 17.45 -10.52
N GLY A 13 0.70 16.36 -11.03
CA GLY A 13 0.63 16.09 -12.47
C GLY A 13 1.91 15.54 -13.12
N CYS A 14 3.02 15.35 -12.40
CA CYS A 14 4.27 14.82 -12.98
C CYS A 14 4.26 13.30 -13.28
N GLY A 15 3.14 12.59 -13.07
CA GLY A 15 3.01 11.17 -13.41
C GLY A 15 3.20 10.17 -12.26
N LYS A 16 3.29 10.61 -11.00
CA LYS A 16 3.49 9.72 -9.84
C LYS A 16 2.41 8.63 -9.70
N SER A 17 1.14 9.03 -9.72
CA SER A 17 0.01 8.08 -9.60
C SER A 17 -0.08 7.16 -10.82
N THR A 18 0.24 7.65 -12.01
CA THR A 18 0.34 6.81 -13.23
C THR A 18 1.42 5.75 -13.05
N LEU A 19 2.60 6.15 -12.58
CA LEU A 19 3.69 5.20 -12.29
C LEU A 19 3.27 4.19 -11.21
N LEU A 20 2.61 4.64 -10.14
CA LEU A 20 2.12 3.76 -9.09
C LEU A 20 1.10 2.74 -9.61
N ASN A 21 0.19 3.16 -10.51
CA ASN A 21 -0.79 2.28 -11.15
C ASN A 21 -0.11 1.22 -12.02
N ILE A 22 0.92 1.58 -12.78
CA ILE A 22 1.70 0.63 -13.58
C ILE A 22 2.44 -0.35 -12.65
N LEU A 23 3.13 0.14 -11.63
CA LEU A 23 3.82 -0.69 -10.64
C LEU A 23 2.84 -1.63 -9.91
N GLY A 24 1.62 -1.17 -9.67
CA GLY A 24 0.54 -1.93 -9.06
C GLY A 24 -0.20 -2.87 -10.00
N LEU A 25 0.19 -2.94 -11.27
CA LEU A 25 -0.49 -3.72 -12.31
C LEU A 25 -1.98 -3.35 -12.46
N LEU A 26 -2.34 -2.11 -12.14
CA LEU A 26 -3.67 -1.54 -12.39
C LEU A 26 -3.78 -1.03 -13.83
N ASP A 27 -2.63 -0.65 -14.41
CA ASP A 27 -2.51 -0.22 -15.79
C ASP A 27 -1.28 -0.85 -16.46
N ASN A 28 -1.20 -0.76 -17.79
CA ASN A 28 -0.05 -1.24 -18.57
C ASN A 28 0.84 -0.10 -19.00
N PRO A 29 2.18 -0.28 -19.02
CA PRO A 29 3.06 0.64 -19.70
C PRO A 29 2.81 0.60 -21.22
N THR A 30 2.95 1.73 -21.89
CA THR A 30 2.86 1.81 -23.36
C THR A 30 4.12 1.31 -24.07
N GLY A 31 5.20 1.09 -23.31
CA GLY A 31 6.47 0.55 -23.81
C GLY A 31 7.47 0.35 -22.69
N GLY A 32 8.62 -0.24 -23.03
CA GLY A 32 9.63 -0.61 -22.04
C GLY A 32 9.42 -2.01 -21.45
N SER A 33 10.16 -2.34 -20.41
CA SER A 33 10.09 -3.63 -19.71
C SER A 33 9.82 -3.38 -18.23
N TYR A 34 8.90 -4.15 -17.66
CA TYR A 34 8.63 -4.15 -16.22
C TYR A 34 8.69 -5.58 -15.67
N ARG A 35 9.69 -5.82 -14.84
CA ARG A 35 9.88 -7.10 -14.16
C ARG A 35 9.55 -6.98 -12.68
N LEU A 36 8.71 -7.89 -12.20
CA LEU A 36 8.35 -8.03 -10.78
C LEU A 36 8.45 -9.51 -10.38
N LEU A 37 9.14 -9.82 -9.28
CA LEU A 37 9.39 -11.18 -8.80
C LEU A 37 9.95 -12.08 -9.92
N ASP A 38 10.98 -11.58 -10.63
CA ASP A 38 11.66 -12.22 -11.76
C ASP A 38 10.80 -12.54 -12.99
N GLN A 39 9.54 -12.11 -13.01
CA GLN A 39 8.63 -12.24 -14.14
C GLN A 39 8.46 -10.91 -14.89
N GLU A 40 8.47 -10.95 -16.24
CA GLU A 40 8.06 -9.83 -17.08
C GLU A 40 6.54 -9.65 -16.96
N VAL A 41 6.11 -8.49 -16.45
CA VAL A 41 4.69 -8.21 -16.17
C VAL A 41 4.12 -7.07 -16.99
N GLY A 42 4.97 -6.34 -17.73
CA GLY A 42 4.55 -5.15 -18.49
C GLY A 42 3.58 -5.43 -19.64
N GLY A 43 3.52 -6.66 -20.15
CA GLY A 43 2.65 -7.06 -21.24
C GLY A 43 1.47 -7.97 -20.84
N LEU A 44 1.25 -8.18 -19.55
CA LEU A 44 0.19 -9.05 -19.05
C LEU A 44 -1.21 -8.53 -19.40
N LYS A 45 -2.12 -9.45 -19.77
CA LYS A 45 -3.54 -9.15 -19.95
C LYS A 45 -4.20 -8.89 -18.58
N GLU A 46 -5.35 -8.22 -18.57
CA GLU A 46 -6.07 -7.84 -17.35
C GLU A 46 -6.30 -9.02 -16.38
N LYS A 47 -6.70 -10.16 -16.88
CA LYS A 47 -6.92 -11.38 -16.08
C LYS A 47 -5.62 -11.88 -15.42
N GLU A 48 -4.50 -11.80 -16.14
CA GLU A 48 -3.18 -12.22 -15.66
C GLU A 48 -2.64 -11.22 -14.63
N ARG A 49 -2.77 -9.92 -14.90
CA ARG A 49 -2.44 -8.84 -13.94
C ARG A 49 -3.21 -9.01 -12.62
N THR A 50 -4.52 -9.23 -12.72
CA THR A 50 -5.38 -9.46 -11.54
C THR A 50 -4.93 -10.69 -10.75
N ALA A 51 -4.60 -11.80 -11.44
CA ALA A 51 -4.09 -13.00 -10.79
C ALA A 51 -2.74 -12.73 -10.11
N PHE A 52 -1.85 -11.98 -10.76
CA PHE A 52 -0.52 -11.66 -10.24
C PHE A 52 -0.58 -10.69 -9.03
N ARG A 53 -1.49 -9.70 -9.05
CA ARG A 53 -1.70 -8.79 -7.90
C ARG A 53 -2.09 -9.54 -6.63
N LYS A 54 -2.95 -10.57 -6.76
CA LYS A 54 -3.46 -11.34 -5.61
C LYS A 54 -2.32 -11.92 -4.78
N GLY A 55 -2.24 -11.50 -3.53
CA GLY A 55 -1.24 -11.97 -2.59
C GLY A 55 0.18 -11.42 -2.80
N ASN A 56 0.47 -10.70 -3.89
CA ASN A 56 1.79 -10.13 -4.16
C ASN A 56 1.86 -8.63 -3.90
N ILE A 57 0.78 -7.88 -4.13
CA ILE A 57 0.75 -6.42 -4.01
C ILE A 57 -0.36 -5.99 -3.05
N GLY A 58 0.01 -5.19 -2.05
CA GLY A 58 -0.91 -4.49 -1.17
C GLY A 58 -0.97 -3.00 -1.51
N PHE A 59 -2.15 -2.39 -1.41
CA PHE A 59 -2.35 -0.97 -1.68
C PHE A 59 -2.81 -0.23 -0.45
N VAL A 60 -2.21 0.93 -0.20
CA VAL A 60 -2.60 1.91 0.82
C VAL A 60 -2.86 3.23 0.10
N PHE A 61 -4.08 3.77 0.21
CA PHE A 61 -4.49 4.99 -0.49
C PHE A 61 -4.71 6.14 0.49
N GLN A 62 -4.57 7.36 -0.01
CA GLN A 62 -4.86 8.59 0.73
C GLN A 62 -6.29 8.64 1.27
N SER A 63 -7.27 8.20 0.47
CA SER A 63 -8.69 8.18 0.84
C SER A 63 -9.13 6.88 1.52
N PHE A 64 -8.19 6.08 2.02
CA PHE A 64 -8.38 4.79 2.70
C PHE A 64 -9.05 3.72 1.83
N ASN A 65 -10.00 4.08 0.98
CA ASN A 65 -10.78 3.21 0.07
C ASN A 65 -11.39 2.00 0.80
N LEU A 66 -11.90 2.22 2.01
CA LEU A 66 -12.68 1.21 2.74
C LEU A 66 -14.09 1.12 2.15
N ILE A 67 -14.68 -0.06 2.23
CA ILE A 67 -16.06 -0.30 1.82
C ILE A 67 -16.95 0.03 3.01
N ASP A 68 -17.81 1.03 2.86
CA ASP A 68 -18.62 1.61 3.94
C ASP A 68 -19.66 0.65 4.52
N GLU A 69 -20.13 -0.30 3.71
CA GLU A 69 -21.11 -1.31 4.06
C GLU A 69 -20.49 -2.53 4.78
N LEU A 70 -19.17 -2.59 4.84
CA LEU A 70 -18.42 -3.65 5.51
C LEU A 70 -17.83 -3.16 6.82
N SER A 71 -17.87 -4.02 7.84
CA SER A 71 -17.15 -3.78 9.09
C SER A 71 -15.63 -3.71 8.88
N VAL A 72 -14.90 -3.25 9.89
CA VAL A 72 -13.43 -3.26 9.92
C VAL A 72 -12.87 -4.65 9.62
N ALA A 73 -13.39 -5.68 10.31
CA ALA A 73 -12.93 -7.06 10.11
C ALA A 73 -13.18 -7.54 8.67
N GLU A 74 -14.37 -7.26 8.13
CA GLU A 74 -14.74 -7.66 6.77
C GLU A 74 -13.92 -6.92 5.71
N ASN A 75 -13.64 -5.62 5.89
CA ASN A 75 -12.72 -4.88 5.01
C ASN A 75 -11.32 -5.53 4.95
N VAL A 76 -10.79 -5.93 6.10
CA VAL A 76 -9.47 -6.59 6.17
C VAL A 76 -9.52 -8.02 5.62
N GLU A 77 -10.66 -8.71 5.71
CA GLU A 77 -10.84 -10.08 5.22
C GLU A 77 -10.89 -10.19 3.69
N LEU A 78 -11.31 -9.12 2.99
CA LEU A 78 -11.55 -9.13 1.54
C LEU A 78 -10.42 -9.75 0.69
N PRO A 79 -9.14 -9.37 0.85
CA PRO A 79 -8.07 -9.96 0.04
C PRO A 79 -7.97 -11.47 0.21
N LEU A 80 -8.21 -11.99 1.41
CA LEU A 80 -8.16 -13.42 1.70
C LEU A 80 -9.34 -14.19 1.07
N ILE A 81 -10.51 -13.54 0.97
CA ILE A 81 -11.67 -14.10 0.25
C ILE A 81 -11.33 -14.27 -1.22
N TYR A 82 -10.78 -13.23 -1.85
CA TYR A 82 -10.36 -13.28 -3.27
C TYR A 82 -9.25 -14.29 -3.54
N MET A 83 -8.41 -14.59 -2.54
CA MET A 83 -7.38 -15.61 -2.60
C MET A 83 -7.94 -17.03 -2.39
N GLY A 84 -9.21 -17.19 -2.01
CA GLY A 84 -9.82 -18.48 -1.74
C GLY A 84 -9.37 -19.11 -0.42
N VAL A 85 -8.86 -18.32 0.53
CA VAL A 85 -8.44 -18.82 1.85
C VAL A 85 -9.65 -19.33 2.65
N LYS A 86 -9.49 -20.44 3.35
CA LYS A 86 -10.57 -21.07 4.14
C LYS A 86 -11.10 -20.14 5.24
N PRO A 87 -12.41 -20.15 5.56
CA PRO A 87 -13.02 -19.24 6.54
C PRO A 87 -12.35 -19.23 7.92
N SER A 88 -11.97 -20.40 8.44
CA SER A 88 -11.29 -20.51 9.74
C SER A 88 -9.94 -19.79 9.76
N GLU A 89 -9.15 -19.97 8.70
CA GLU A 89 -7.85 -19.33 8.52
C GLU A 89 -7.98 -17.83 8.31
N ARG A 90 -8.98 -17.37 7.54
CA ARG A 90 -9.24 -15.94 7.35
C ARG A 90 -9.49 -15.24 8.68
N LYS A 91 -10.38 -15.79 9.54
CA LYS A 91 -10.68 -15.23 10.87
C LYS A 91 -9.43 -15.09 11.73
N GLU A 92 -8.56 -16.10 11.72
CA GLU A 92 -7.32 -16.06 12.48
C GLU A 92 -6.36 -14.99 11.96
N ARG A 93 -6.16 -14.93 10.63
CA ARG A 93 -5.27 -13.92 10.00
C ARG A 93 -5.79 -12.50 10.23
N VAL A 94 -7.08 -12.27 10.06
CA VAL A 94 -7.73 -10.97 10.29
C VAL A 94 -7.53 -10.55 11.74
N LYS A 95 -7.83 -11.44 12.72
CA LYS A 95 -7.62 -11.14 14.13
C LYS A 95 -6.18 -10.75 14.43
N LYS A 96 -5.19 -11.54 14.00
CA LYS A 96 -3.77 -11.24 14.20
C LYS A 96 -3.38 -9.89 13.57
N MET A 97 -3.91 -9.59 12.39
CA MET A 97 -3.62 -8.34 11.72
C MET A 97 -4.22 -7.14 12.44
N LEU A 98 -5.47 -7.23 12.90
CA LEU A 98 -6.11 -6.16 13.67
C LEU A 98 -5.43 -5.93 15.03
N ASP A 99 -4.97 -7.00 15.70
CA ASP A 99 -4.17 -6.91 16.92
C ASP A 99 -2.86 -6.17 16.66
N ARG A 100 -2.14 -6.55 15.59
CA ARG A 100 -0.90 -5.89 15.15
C ARG A 100 -1.09 -4.39 14.87
N MET A 101 -2.20 -4.01 14.26
CA MET A 101 -2.56 -2.62 13.96
C MET A 101 -3.15 -1.87 15.17
N ASN A 102 -3.27 -2.52 16.32
CA ASN A 102 -3.88 -1.97 17.53
C ASN A 102 -5.30 -1.41 17.29
N ILE A 103 -6.11 -2.15 16.50
CA ILE A 103 -7.46 -1.75 16.09
C ILE A 103 -8.52 -2.85 16.34
N SER A 104 -8.16 -3.96 17.00
CA SER A 104 -9.05 -5.10 17.28
C SER A 104 -10.31 -4.71 18.02
N HIS A 105 -10.23 -3.72 18.91
CA HIS A 105 -11.38 -3.19 19.66
C HIS A 105 -12.44 -2.52 18.76
N ARG A 106 -12.12 -2.29 17.49
CA ARG A 106 -13.01 -1.73 16.46
C ARG A 106 -13.44 -2.75 15.40
N ALA A 107 -13.12 -4.03 15.55
CA ALA A 107 -13.35 -5.07 14.53
C ALA A 107 -14.78 -5.10 13.96
N GLY A 108 -15.80 -4.89 14.81
CA GLY A 108 -17.20 -4.84 14.42
C GLY A 108 -17.73 -3.46 14.02
N HIS A 109 -16.92 -2.40 14.06
CA HIS A 109 -17.35 -1.05 13.66
C HIS A 109 -17.27 -0.90 12.14
N PHE A 110 -18.00 0.10 11.63
CA PHE A 110 -17.99 0.49 10.22
C PHE A 110 -17.05 1.69 10.00
N PRO A 111 -16.55 1.91 8.76
CA PRO A 111 -15.61 2.99 8.46
C PRO A 111 -16.05 4.37 8.97
N GLN A 112 -17.34 4.70 8.84
CA GLN A 112 -17.90 5.98 9.27
C GLN A 112 -17.83 6.23 10.78
N GLN A 113 -17.60 5.17 11.57
CA GLN A 113 -17.48 5.23 13.03
C GLN A 113 -16.03 5.39 13.51
N LEU A 114 -15.08 5.53 12.56
CA LEU A 114 -13.65 5.57 12.82
C LEU A 114 -13.07 6.97 12.54
N SER A 115 -12.05 7.35 13.32
CA SER A 115 -11.20 8.49 12.95
C SER A 115 -10.38 8.20 11.69
N GLY A 116 -9.88 9.23 11.00
CA GLY A 116 -9.03 9.07 9.81
C GLY A 116 -7.80 8.18 10.07
N GLY A 117 -7.12 8.37 11.20
CA GLY A 117 -5.99 7.51 11.59
C GLY A 117 -6.39 6.05 11.82
N GLN A 118 -7.56 5.80 12.40
CA GLN A 118 -8.10 4.45 12.54
C GLN A 118 -8.45 3.83 11.18
N GLN A 119 -9.08 4.58 10.28
CA GLN A 119 -9.38 4.14 8.92
C GLN A 119 -8.10 3.78 8.16
N GLN A 120 -7.04 4.58 8.29
CA GLN A 120 -5.76 4.28 7.65
C GLN A 120 -5.10 3.02 8.21
N ARG A 121 -5.17 2.78 9.53
CA ARG A 121 -4.71 1.51 10.12
C ARG A 121 -5.47 0.30 9.56
N VAL A 122 -6.78 0.42 9.34
CA VAL A 122 -7.59 -0.63 8.70
C VAL A 122 -7.16 -0.83 7.24
N ALA A 123 -6.92 0.24 6.49
CA ALA A 123 -6.43 0.17 5.11
C ALA A 123 -5.06 -0.53 5.01
N ILE A 124 -4.14 -0.22 5.95
CA ILE A 124 -2.84 -0.89 6.05
C ILE A 124 -3.03 -2.36 6.44
N ALA A 125 -3.89 -2.67 7.42
CA ALA A 125 -4.22 -4.04 7.80
C ALA A 125 -4.73 -4.85 6.59
N ARG A 126 -5.64 -4.28 5.80
CA ARG A 126 -6.16 -4.89 4.58
C ARG A 126 -5.05 -5.14 3.55
N ALA A 127 -4.14 -4.20 3.38
CA ALA A 127 -3.02 -4.34 2.46
C ALA A 127 -2.06 -5.47 2.86
N LEU A 128 -1.86 -5.68 4.17
CA LEU A 128 -0.88 -6.62 4.73
C LEU A 128 -1.41 -8.03 4.98
N VAL A 129 -2.73 -8.21 5.14
CA VAL A 129 -3.31 -9.49 5.59
C VAL A 129 -2.99 -10.66 4.66
N SER A 130 -2.74 -10.39 3.39
CA SER A 130 -2.30 -11.38 2.38
C SER A 130 -0.80 -11.69 2.43
N ASN A 131 -0.03 -11.00 3.29
CA ASN A 131 1.43 -11.07 3.33
C ASN A 131 2.09 -10.75 1.96
N PRO A 132 1.81 -9.57 1.38
CA PRO A 132 2.26 -9.21 0.05
C PRO A 132 3.79 -9.01 -0.01
N LYS A 133 4.36 -9.15 -1.20
CA LYS A 133 5.78 -8.89 -1.47
C LYS A 133 6.09 -7.41 -1.66
N LEU A 134 5.08 -6.63 -2.01
CA LEU A 134 5.20 -5.19 -2.30
C LEU A 134 3.99 -4.44 -1.73
N ILE A 135 4.26 -3.36 -1.00
CA ILE A 135 3.25 -2.37 -0.60
C ILE A 135 3.42 -1.13 -1.47
N LEU A 136 2.32 -0.68 -2.06
CA LEU A 136 2.23 0.58 -2.79
C LEU A 136 1.37 1.55 -1.97
N ALA A 137 1.94 2.67 -1.57
CA ALA A 137 1.28 3.70 -0.77
C ALA A 137 1.17 5.00 -1.56
N ASP A 138 -0.05 5.46 -1.81
CA ASP A 138 -0.33 6.72 -2.48
C ASP A 138 -0.76 7.77 -1.46
N GLU A 139 0.14 8.73 -1.15
CA GLU A 139 -0.08 9.81 -0.18
C GLU A 139 -0.66 9.31 1.16
N PRO A 140 -0.03 8.32 1.84
CA PRO A 140 -0.66 7.59 2.94
C PRO A 140 -1.04 8.43 4.16
N THR A 141 -0.54 9.66 4.24
CA THR A 141 -0.78 10.62 5.34
C THR A 141 -1.60 11.82 4.91
N GLY A 142 -1.92 11.96 3.62
CA GLY A 142 -2.47 13.18 3.03
C GLY A 142 -3.83 13.64 3.60
N ASN A 143 -4.62 12.73 4.19
CA ASN A 143 -5.90 13.03 4.83
C ASN A 143 -5.84 12.93 6.37
N LEU A 144 -4.64 12.96 6.95
CA LEU A 144 -4.44 12.82 8.38
C LEU A 144 -3.88 14.10 9.01
N ASP A 145 -4.22 14.32 10.28
CA ASP A 145 -3.50 15.30 11.08
C ASP A 145 -2.05 14.84 11.35
N SER A 146 -1.20 15.75 11.78
CA SER A 146 0.23 15.51 11.95
C SER A 146 0.56 14.35 12.89
N LYS A 147 -0.23 14.15 13.96
CA LYS A 147 -0.01 13.09 14.93
C LYS A 147 -0.33 11.72 14.30
N ASN A 148 -1.51 11.59 13.72
CA ASN A 148 -1.92 10.35 13.06
C ASN A 148 -1.03 10.05 11.85
N GLY A 149 -0.61 11.06 11.10
CA GLY A 149 0.35 10.91 9.98
C GLY A 149 1.68 10.34 10.46
N GLN A 150 2.25 10.87 11.55
CA GLN A 150 3.49 10.36 12.12
C GLN A 150 3.36 8.91 12.61
N GLU A 151 2.24 8.54 13.22
CA GLU A 151 1.98 7.16 13.64
C GLU A 151 1.94 6.20 12.44
N VAL A 152 1.31 6.61 11.33
CA VAL A 152 1.26 5.83 10.08
C VAL A 152 2.66 5.68 9.48
N MET A 153 3.45 6.75 9.41
CA MET A 153 4.82 6.69 8.89
C MET A 153 5.73 5.81 9.75
N THR A 154 5.59 5.88 11.07
CA THR A 154 6.30 4.99 12.00
C THR A 154 5.95 3.53 11.73
N LEU A 155 4.67 3.22 11.56
CA LEU A 155 4.21 1.87 11.22
C LEU A 155 4.80 1.38 9.89
N LEU A 156 4.80 2.20 8.84
CA LEU A 156 5.41 1.83 7.56
C LEU A 156 6.92 1.57 7.69
N LYS A 157 7.61 2.37 8.52
CA LYS A 157 9.03 2.16 8.81
C LYS A 157 9.28 0.84 9.54
N GLU A 158 8.47 0.48 10.52
CA GLU A 158 8.54 -0.80 11.23
C GLU A 158 8.34 -1.98 10.26
N LEU A 159 7.35 -1.90 9.37
CA LEU A 159 7.11 -2.89 8.32
C LEU A 159 8.31 -3.05 7.37
N HIS A 160 8.94 -1.94 7.00
CA HIS A 160 10.17 -1.96 6.21
C HIS A 160 11.32 -2.66 6.95
N GLN A 161 11.50 -2.34 8.23
CA GLN A 161 12.54 -2.97 9.06
C GLN A 161 12.34 -4.50 9.22
N GLU A 162 11.11 -4.98 9.12
CA GLU A 162 10.76 -6.40 9.06
C GLU A 162 10.96 -7.03 7.67
N GLY A 163 11.46 -6.27 6.70
CA GLY A 163 11.79 -6.74 5.35
C GLY A 163 10.70 -6.50 4.29
N THR A 164 9.62 -5.78 4.61
CA THR A 164 8.59 -5.45 3.62
C THR A 164 9.13 -4.44 2.61
N THR A 165 8.96 -4.72 1.32
CA THR A 165 9.26 -3.75 0.25
C THR A 165 8.14 -2.72 0.15
N ILE A 166 8.47 -1.44 0.20
CA ILE A 166 7.49 -0.34 0.16
C ILE A 166 7.87 0.65 -0.92
N ILE A 167 6.90 1.03 -1.76
CA ILE A 167 7.00 2.18 -2.66
C ILE A 167 5.90 3.15 -2.26
N MET A 168 6.30 4.35 -1.86
CA MET A 168 5.40 5.41 -1.43
C MET A 168 5.50 6.59 -2.38
N VAL A 169 4.35 7.07 -2.84
CA VAL A 169 4.24 8.37 -3.50
C VAL A 169 3.90 9.41 -2.44
N THR A 170 4.64 10.50 -2.40
CA THR A 170 4.34 11.62 -1.51
C THR A 170 4.88 12.94 -2.07
N HIS A 171 4.24 14.05 -1.68
CA HIS A 171 4.76 15.40 -1.87
C HIS A 171 5.41 15.96 -0.59
N SER A 172 5.30 15.23 0.53
CA SER A 172 5.86 15.62 1.84
C SER A 172 7.33 15.22 1.94
N GLN A 173 8.21 16.20 2.12
CA GLN A 173 9.64 15.96 2.42
C GLN A 173 9.81 15.20 3.73
N HIS A 174 8.96 15.48 4.72
CA HIS A 174 8.97 14.81 6.01
C HIS A 174 8.69 13.31 5.82
N ASP A 175 7.65 12.94 5.08
CA ASP A 175 7.30 11.54 4.86
C ASP A 175 8.38 10.82 4.03
N ALA A 176 8.92 11.50 3.01
CA ALA A 176 10.02 10.96 2.20
C ALA A 176 11.26 10.63 3.05
N SER A 177 11.50 11.35 4.15
CA SER A 177 12.66 11.10 5.03
C SER A 177 12.61 9.75 5.76
N TYR A 178 11.46 9.06 5.78
CA TYR A 178 11.34 7.70 6.32
C TYR A 178 11.83 6.62 5.35
N ALA A 179 11.93 6.95 4.07
CA ALA A 179 12.36 6.03 3.02
C ALA A 179 13.89 5.91 2.98
N SER A 180 14.38 4.74 2.59
CA SER A 180 15.81 4.49 2.38
C SER A 180 16.33 5.01 1.03
N ARG A 181 15.42 5.43 0.15
CA ARG A 181 15.73 5.95 -1.18
C ARG A 181 14.64 6.89 -1.65
N THR A 182 15.03 8.02 -2.25
CA THR A 182 14.08 8.99 -2.81
C THR A 182 14.33 9.16 -4.31
N ILE A 183 13.27 9.00 -5.11
CA ILE A 183 13.25 9.23 -6.55
C ILE A 183 12.40 10.47 -6.81
N CYS A 184 12.96 11.46 -7.49
CA CYS A 184 12.22 12.66 -7.89
C CYS A 184 11.79 12.56 -9.36
N LEU A 185 10.50 12.76 -9.60
CA LEU A 185 9.90 12.84 -10.92
C LEU A 185 9.60 14.30 -11.29
N PHE A 186 9.89 14.64 -12.52
CA PHE A 186 9.49 15.90 -13.12
C PHE A 186 9.09 15.65 -14.57
N ASP A 187 7.89 16.06 -14.95
CA ASP A 187 7.35 15.92 -16.31
C ASP A 187 7.53 14.49 -16.90
N GLY A 188 7.15 13.49 -16.12
CA GLY A 188 7.24 12.08 -16.51
C GLY A 188 8.65 11.48 -16.54
N LYS A 189 9.68 12.21 -16.10
CA LYS A 189 11.08 11.78 -16.11
C LYS A 189 11.65 11.71 -14.70
N ILE A 190 12.53 10.74 -14.46
CA ILE A 190 13.34 10.72 -13.24
C ILE A 190 14.43 11.76 -13.37
N VAL A 191 14.46 12.74 -12.47
CA VAL A 191 15.46 13.82 -12.44
C VAL A 191 16.49 13.62 -11.33
N THR A 192 16.13 12.93 -10.25
CA THR A 192 17.04 12.64 -9.13
C THR A 192 16.71 11.28 -8.54
N ASP A 193 17.74 10.56 -8.10
CA ASP A 193 17.65 9.25 -7.44
C ASP A 193 18.74 9.22 -6.35
N VAL A 194 18.32 9.43 -5.11
CA VAL A 194 19.22 9.54 -3.94
C VAL A 194 18.91 8.44 -2.95
N LYS A 195 19.97 7.75 -2.50
CA LYS A 195 19.90 6.84 -1.35
C LYS A 195 20.17 7.63 -0.07
N SER A 196 19.31 7.45 0.90
CA SER A 196 19.43 8.04 2.25
C SER A 196 20.26 7.14 3.16
#